data_af1d8a8539b9e8c6d4a17f79b7c6a008
#
_entry.id   af1d8a8539b9e8c6d4a17f79b7c6a008
#
_cell.length_a   1.000
_cell.length_b   1.000
_cell.length_c   1.000
_cell.angle_alpha   90.00
_cell.angle_beta   90.00
_cell.angle_gamma   90.00
#
_symmetry.space_group_name_H-M   'P 1'
#
loop_
_entity.id
_entity.type
_entity.pdbx_description
1 polymer ?
#
loop_
_entity_poly.entity_id
_entity_poly.type
_entity_poly.pdbx_seq_one_letter_code
_entity_poly.pdbx_strand_id
1 'polypeptide(L)'
;MARAVELVHAFAEAIDIIDAYRVPSEPLVAWQSRPGVAAWATEAPRGLLFHRYEVDESGRIRTAQIVPPTSQNQAAIEADLIVAAKQVLDLPHAEATLRLEQMIRSYDPCISCATHFLDLRVDEV
;
A
#
# COMPACT_ATOMS: atom_id res chain seq x y z
N MET A 1 -17.90 -3.47 7.05
CA MET A 1 -18.59 -2.28 7.58
C MET A 1 -17.65 -1.07 7.70
N ALA A 2 -16.45 -1.15 8.28
CA ALA A 2 -15.54 0.00 8.43
C ALA A 2 -15.28 0.74 7.11
N ARG A 3 -14.94 0.04 6.03
CA ARG A 3 -14.69 0.64 4.70
C ARG A 3 -15.87 1.44 4.14
N ALA A 4 -17.11 1.05 4.45
CA ALA A 4 -18.27 1.80 3.99
C ALA A 4 -18.41 3.14 4.73
N VAL A 5 -18.05 3.17 6.01
CA VAL A 5 -18.01 4.40 6.80
C VAL A 5 -16.90 5.33 6.31
N GLU A 6 -15.72 4.77 6.03
CA GLU A 6 -14.59 5.53 5.49
C GLU A 6 -14.91 6.13 4.11
N LEU A 7 -15.62 5.41 3.24
CA LEU A 7 -16.07 5.95 1.96
C LEU A 7 -16.98 7.16 2.14
N VAL A 8 -17.98 7.08 3.03
CA VAL A 8 -18.89 8.19 3.31
C VAL A 8 -18.11 9.38 3.84
N HIS A 9 -17.21 9.15 4.79
CA HIS A 9 -16.35 10.19 5.35
C HIS A 9 -15.47 10.86 4.29
N ALA A 10 -14.80 10.06 3.44
CA ALA A 10 -13.93 10.59 2.37
C ALA A 10 -14.70 11.47 1.38
N PHE A 11 -15.92 11.08 1.00
CA PHE A 11 -16.74 11.91 0.12
C PHE A 11 -17.22 13.20 0.81
N ALA A 12 -17.60 13.14 2.08
CA ALA A 12 -17.98 14.32 2.83
C ALA A 12 -16.83 15.31 2.96
N GLU A 13 -15.64 14.82 3.34
CA GLU A 13 -14.42 15.63 3.44
C GLU A 13 -14.01 16.22 2.09
N ALA A 14 -14.13 15.46 1.00
CA ALA A 14 -13.85 15.96 -0.34
C ALA A 14 -14.77 17.14 -0.73
N ILE A 15 -16.05 17.07 -0.38
CA ILE A 15 -16.99 18.17 -0.61
C ILE A 15 -16.59 19.39 0.22
N ASP A 16 -16.30 19.24 1.50
CA ASP A 16 -15.86 20.33 2.37
C ASP A 16 -14.59 21.01 1.86
N ILE A 17 -13.61 20.21 1.37
CA ILE A 17 -12.38 20.72 0.76
C ILE A 17 -12.69 21.52 -0.52
N ILE A 18 -13.57 21.03 -1.38
CA ILE A 18 -13.96 21.71 -2.63
C ILE A 18 -14.64 23.05 -2.31
N ASP A 19 -15.56 23.06 -1.35
CA ASP A 19 -16.29 24.27 -0.95
C ASP A 19 -15.38 25.33 -0.31
N ALA A 20 -14.38 24.87 0.45
CA ALA A 20 -13.39 25.73 1.08
C ALA A 20 -12.24 26.15 0.15
N TYR A 21 -12.10 25.50 -1.01
CA TYR A 21 -10.95 25.71 -1.90
C TYR A 21 -10.85 27.15 -2.38
N ARG A 22 -9.64 27.69 -2.33
CA ARG A 22 -9.29 29.00 -2.90
C ARG A 22 -8.10 28.78 -3.83
N VAL A 23 -8.22 29.30 -5.03
CA VAL A 23 -7.11 29.25 -6.00
C VAL A 23 -5.92 30.02 -5.43
N PRO A 24 -4.76 29.38 -5.25
CA PRO A 24 -3.57 30.08 -4.77
C PRO A 24 -3.08 31.09 -5.81
N SER A 25 -2.47 32.19 -5.34
CA SER A 25 -1.91 33.22 -6.23
C SER A 25 -0.72 32.72 -7.05
N GLU A 26 0.02 31.75 -6.49
CA GLU A 26 1.19 31.15 -7.12
C GLU A 26 1.01 29.66 -7.26
N PRO A 27 1.29 29.06 -8.44
CA PRO A 27 1.09 27.62 -8.66
C PRO A 27 2.13 26.75 -7.96
N LEU A 28 3.27 27.32 -7.59
CA LEU A 28 4.41 26.61 -7.01
C LEU A 28 5.05 27.47 -5.92
N VAL A 29 5.52 26.80 -4.88
CA VAL A 29 6.41 27.41 -3.90
C VAL A 29 7.83 27.42 -4.45
N ALA A 30 8.51 28.57 -4.42
CA ALA A 30 9.90 28.66 -4.83
C ALA A 30 10.78 27.78 -3.93
N TRP A 31 11.58 26.92 -4.53
CA TRP A 31 12.48 26.03 -3.82
C TRP A 31 13.86 26.00 -4.48
N GLN A 32 14.85 25.62 -3.72
CA GLN A 32 16.21 25.38 -4.20
C GLN A 32 16.66 23.99 -3.78
N SER A 33 17.22 23.26 -4.74
CA SER A 33 17.83 21.97 -4.43
C SER A 33 19.07 22.16 -3.55
N ARG A 34 19.24 21.26 -2.59
CA ARG A 34 20.45 21.17 -1.77
C ARG A 34 20.92 19.72 -1.76
N PRO A 35 22.23 19.47 -1.90
CA PRO A 35 22.76 18.13 -1.78
C PRO A 35 22.55 17.61 -0.35
N GLY A 36 22.29 16.32 -0.23
CA GLY A 36 22.11 15.70 1.06
C GLY A 36 21.28 14.42 1.02
N VAL A 37 21.04 13.88 2.20
CA VAL A 37 20.19 12.70 2.39
C VAL A 37 19.02 13.13 3.26
N ALA A 38 17.83 12.80 2.80
CA ALA A 38 16.59 13.00 3.55
C ALA A 38 15.76 11.72 3.56
N ALA A 39 15.14 11.45 4.69
CA ALA A 39 14.17 10.37 4.83
C ALA A 39 12.93 10.90 5.53
N TRP A 40 11.78 10.43 5.10
CA TRP A 40 10.49 10.77 5.66
C TRP A 40 9.49 9.63 5.51
N ALA A 41 8.52 9.59 6.38
CA ALA A 41 7.39 8.69 6.26
C ALA A 41 6.09 9.48 6.31
N THR A 42 5.16 9.14 5.43
CA THR A 42 3.81 9.69 5.40
C THR A 42 2.80 8.59 5.70
N GLU A 43 1.71 8.97 6.30
CA GLU A 43 0.57 8.07 6.43
C GLU A 43 -0.08 7.87 5.06
N ALA A 44 -0.37 6.61 4.75
CA ALA A 44 -1.08 6.20 3.55
C ALA A 44 -2.31 5.36 3.98
N PRO A 45 -3.31 5.14 3.11
CA PRO A 45 -4.54 4.43 3.48
C PRO A 45 -4.32 3.04 4.11
N ARG A 46 -3.17 2.41 3.85
CA ARG A 46 -2.85 1.04 4.29
C ARG A 46 -1.65 0.96 5.25
N GLY A 47 -1.17 2.09 5.74
CA GLY A 47 -0.03 2.17 6.65
C GLY A 47 0.99 3.21 6.25
N LEU A 48 2.22 3.09 6.72
CA LEU A 48 3.29 4.05 6.43
C LEU A 48 3.89 3.87 5.05
N LEU A 49 4.03 4.96 4.32
CA LEU A 49 4.80 5.04 3.09
C LEU A 49 6.14 5.72 3.41
N PHE A 50 7.22 4.95 3.36
CA PHE A 50 8.56 5.42 3.65
C PHE A 50 9.28 5.84 2.37
N HIS A 51 9.94 7.00 2.44
CA HIS A 51 10.80 7.54 1.39
C HIS A 51 12.16 7.91 1.95
N ARG A 52 13.23 7.59 1.21
CA ARG A 52 14.58 8.07 1.44
C ARG A 52 15.22 8.42 0.10
N TYR A 53 15.79 9.61 0.03
CA TYR A 53 16.48 10.08 -1.15
C TYR A 53 17.84 10.62 -0.81
N GLU A 54 18.80 10.40 -1.71
CA GLU A 54 20.10 11.05 -1.73
C GLU A 54 20.18 11.91 -2.98
N VAL A 55 20.44 13.21 -2.78
CA VAL A 55 20.47 14.21 -3.85
C VAL A 55 21.89 14.78 -3.94
N ASP A 56 22.40 14.94 -5.15
CA ASP A 56 23.71 15.51 -5.43
C ASP A 56 23.67 17.04 -5.54
N GLU A 57 24.85 17.64 -5.75
CA GLU A 57 25.03 19.11 -5.88
C GLU A 57 24.26 19.69 -7.07
N SER A 58 23.96 18.89 -8.09
CA SER A 58 23.18 19.32 -9.27
C SER A 58 21.67 19.18 -9.09
N GLY A 59 21.22 18.69 -7.92
CA GLY A 59 19.80 18.44 -7.64
C GLY A 59 19.27 17.12 -8.19
N ARG A 60 20.15 16.22 -8.63
CA ARG A 60 19.75 14.92 -9.15
C ARG A 60 19.72 13.89 -8.04
N ILE A 61 18.72 13.02 -8.10
CA ILE A 61 18.61 11.88 -7.17
C ILE A 61 19.64 10.83 -7.54
N ARG A 62 20.56 10.53 -6.62
CA ARG A 62 21.55 9.45 -6.72
C ARG A 62 20.98 8.12 -6.27
N THR A 63 20.24 8.14 -5.17
CA THR A 63 19.63 6.95 -4.57
C THR A 63 18.23 7.27 -4.15
N ALA A 64 17.30 6.37 -4.44
CA ALA A 64 15.93 6.43 -3.96
C ALA A 64 15.55 5.10 -3.31
N GLN A 65 14.96 5.16 -2.13
CA GLN A 65 14.36 4.01 -1.45
C GLN A 65 12.92 4.37 -1.10
N ILE A 66 11.98 3.62 -1.65
CA ILE A 66 10.55 3.77 -1.40
C ILE A 66 10.04 2.44 -0.89
N VAL A 67 9.46 2.45 0.32
CA VAL A 67 8.91 1.23 0.93
C VAL A 67 7.43 1.45 1.21
N PRO A 68 6.56 0.90 0.34
CA PRO A 68 5.12 1.03 0.51
C PRO A 68 4.59 0.11 1.61
N PRO A 69 3.41 0.39 2.17
CA PRO A 69 2.80 -0.40 3.24
C PRO A 69 2.65 -1.88 2.91
N THR A 70 2.23 -2.21 1.69
CA THR A 70 2.03 -3.61 1.26
C THR A 70 3.34 -4.41 1.30
N SER A 71 4.48 -3.80 0.93
CA SER A 71 5.79 -4.45 1.04
C SER A 71 6.19 -4.70 2.50
N GLN A 72 5.81 -3.82 3.42
CA GLN A 72 6.08 -4.01 4.85
C GLN A 72 5.26 -5.16 5.45
N ASN A 73 4.06 -5.40 4.91
CA ASN A 73 3.17 -6.46 5.38
C ASN A 73 3.50 -7.84 4.79
N GLN A 74 4.40 -7.94 3.83
CA GLN A 74 4.68 -9.20 3.11
C GLN A 74 5.00 -10.36 4.05
N ALA A 75 5.91 -10.18 4.99
CA ALA A 75 6.28 -11.23 5.92
C ALA A 75 5.12 -11.69 6.82
N ALA A 76 4.23 -10.79 7.21
CA ALA A 76 3.03 -11.12 7.98
C ALA A 76 2.03 -11.90 7.12
N ILE A 77 1.82 -11.49 5.87
CA ILE A 77 0.95 -12.20 4.91
C ILE A 77 1.47 -13.63 4.69
N GLU A 78 2.77 -13.80 4.48
CA GLU A 78 3.38 -15.12 4.30
C GLU A 78 3.20 -16.02 5.52
N ALA A 79 3.42 -15.48 6.72
CA ALA A 79 3.23 -16.23 7.97
C ALA A 79 1.77 -16.67 8.16
N ASP A 80 0.82 -15.79 7.91
CA ASP A 80 -0.60 -16.09 8.02
C ASP A 80 -1.06 -17.07 6.93
N LEU A 81 -0.51 -16.97 5.71
CA LEU A 81 -0.76 -17.93 4.63
C LEU A 81 -0.33 -19.36 5.02
N ILE A 82 0.82 -19.52 5.67
CA ILE A 82 1.31 -20.82 6.13
C ILE A 82 0.32 -21.44 7.13
N VAL A 83 -0.23 -20.62 8.03
CA VAL A 83 -1.22 -21.08 9.01
C VAL A 83 -2.56 -21.41 8.34
N ALA A 84 -3.04 -20.52 7.46
CA ALA A 84 -4.31 -20.68 6.77
C ALA A 84 -4.29 -21.87 5.79
N ALA A 85 -3.17 -22.09 5.09
CA ALA A 85 -3.00 -23.20 4.16
C ALA A 85 -3.27 -24.55 4.84
N LYS A 86 -2.76 -24.75 6.06
CA LYS A 86 -2.99 -26.00 6.81
C LYS A 86 -4.46 -26.27 7.12
N GLN A 87 -5.31 -25.25 7.14
CA GLN A 87 -6.74 -25.35 7.43
C GLN A 87 -7.59 -25.64 6.20
N VAL A 88 -7.01 -25.51 5.01
CA VAL A 88 -7.75 -25.63 3.74
C VAL A 88 -7.28 -26.79 2.86
N LEU A 89 -6.27 -27.57 3.29
CA LEU A 89 -5.70 -28.67 2.51
C LEU A 89 -6.73 -29.75 2.15
N ASP A 90 -7.71 -29.99 3.01
CA ASP A 90 -8.75 -31.00 2.80
C ASP A 90 -9.96 -30.47 2.02
N LEU A 91 -9.95 -29.18 1.63
CA LEU A 91 -11.04 -28.57 0.88
C LEU A 91 -10.86 -28.76 -0.63
N PRO A 92 -11.96 -28.74 -1.41
CA PRO A 92 -11.85 -28.64 -2.86
C PRO A 92 -11.01 -27.44 -3.29
N HIS A 93 -10.18 -27.61 -4.31
CA HIS A 93 -9.21 -26.60 -4.75
C HIS A 93 -9.79 -25.18 -4.90
N ALA A 94 -10.97 -25.05 -5.53
CA ALA A 94 -11.63 -23.76 -5.71
C ALA A 94 -12.02 -23.09 -4.36
N GLU A 95 -12.44 -23.87 -3.39
CA GLU A 95 -12.80 -23.38 -2.06
C GLU A 95 -11.54 -23.02 -1.27
N ALA A 96 -10.49 -23.83 -1.33
CA ALA A 96 -9.20 -23.52 -0.73
C ALA A 96 -8.62 -22.21 -1.27
N THR A 97 -8.61 -22.04 -2.60
CA THR A 97 -8.16 -20.82 -3.27
C THR A 97 -8.93 -19.60 -2.78
N LEU A 98 -10.27 -19.69 -2.77
CA LEU A 98 -11.13 -18.58 -2.32
C LEU A 98 -10.84 -18.18 -0.87
N ARG A 99 -10.65 -19.16 0.03
CA ARG A 99 -10.34 -18.92 1.44
C ARG A 99 -9.02 -18.20 1.61
N LEU A 100 -7.99 -18.63 0.91
CA LEU A 100 -6.66 -17.99 0.95
C LEU A 100 -6.69 -16.60 0.34
N GLU A 101 -7.39 -16.38 -0.76
CA GLU A 101 -7.59 -15.06 -1.33
C GLU A 101 -8.33 -14.11 -0.38
N GLN A 102 -9.35 -14.57 0.33
CA GLN A 102 -10.07 -13.78 1.32
C GLN A 102 -9.15 -13.34 2.47
N MET A 103 -8.26 -14.23 2.90
CA MET A 103 -7.28 -13.91 3.92
C MET A 103 -6.30 -12.83 3.44
N ILE A 104 -5.74 -12.96 2.22
CA ILE A 104 -4.85 -11.95 1.63
C ILE A 104 -5.58 -10.60 1.51
N ARG A 105 -6.83 -10.61 1.06
CA ARG A 105 -7.65 -9.39 0.93
C ARG A 105 -7.92 -8.69 2.27
N SER A 106 -7.80 -9.39 3.40
CA SER A 106 -7.94 -8.78 4.73
C SER A 106 -6.83 -7.77 5.02
N TYR A 107 -5.67 -7.93 4.41
CA TYR A 107 -4.55 -6.98 4.47
C TYR A 107 -4.75 -5.74 3.59
N ASP A 108 -5.81 -5.71 2.78
CA ASP A 108 -6.07 -4.63 1.81
C ASP A 108 -4.87 -4.33 0.91
N PRO A 109 -4.29 -5.34 0.23
CA PRO A 109 -3.09 -5.13 -0.58
C PRO A 109 -3.36 -4.15 -1.72
N CYS A 110 -2.35 -3.36 -2.07
CA CYS A 110 -2.43 -2.47 -3.22
C CYS A 110 -2.53 -3.30 -4.51
N ILE A 111 -3.60 -3.12 -5.28
CA ILE A 111 -3.82 -3.85 -6.54
C ILE A 111 -2.69 -3.59 -7.53
N SER A 112 -2.16 -2.37 -7.60
CA SER A 112 -1.02 -2.03 -8.45
C SER A 112 0.28 -2.74 -8.04
N CYS A 113 0.38 -3.18 -6.77
CA CYS A 113 1.56 -3.85 -6.22
C CYS A 113 1.39 -5.38 -6.20
N ALA A 114 0.15 -5.88 -6.30
CA ALA A 114 -0.20 -7.30 -6.20
C ALA A 114 -1.26 -7.64 -7.27
N THR A 115 -0.84 -7.63 -8.53
CA THR A 115 -1.73 -7.68 -9.70
C THR A 115 -2.14 -9.09 -10.13
N HIS A 116 -1.73 -10.14 -9.43
CA HIS A 116 -2.03 -11.50 -9.83
C HIS A 116 -3.06 -12.14 -8.92
N PHE A 117 -4.00 -12.87 -9.54
CA PHE A 117 -4.85 -13.80 -8.81
C PHE A 117 -3.98 -14.91 -8.24
N LEU A 118 -4.39 -15.47 -7.10
CA LEU A 118 -3.68 -16.55 -6.47
C LEU A 118 -3.71 -17.80 -7.40
N ASP A 119 -2.53 -18.28 -7.79
CA ASP A 119 -2.36 -19.58 -8.45
C ASP A 119 -1.92 -20.59 -7.37
N LEU A 120 -2.91 -21.28 -6.79
CA LEU A 120 -2.65 -22.27 -5.76
C LEU A 120 -2.19 -23.58 -6.40
N ARG A 121 -0.98 -24.01 -6.09
CA ARG A 121 -0.44 -25.33 -6.45
C ARG A 121 -0.21 -26.13 -5.18
N VAL A 122 -0.71 -27.35 -5.18
CA VAL A 122 -0.51 -28.29 -4.08
C VAL A 122 0.29 -29.46 -4.64
N ASP A 123 1.52 -29.60 -4.20
CA ASP A 123 2.38 -30.73 -4.53
C ASP A 123 2.21 -31.79 -3.41
N GLU A 124 1.75 -32.98 -3.76
CA GLU A 124 1.75 -34.12 -2.86
C GLU A 124 3.19 -34.69 -2.78
N VAL A 125 3.74 -34.73 -1.59
CA VAL A 125 5.09 -35.28 -1.29
C VAL A 125 4.98 -36.74 -0.89
#